data_d3a75495fa739288eb1ac5c53fce5a80
#
_entry.id   d3a75495fa739288eb1ac5c53fce5a80
#
_cell.length_a   1.000
_cell.length_b   1.000
_cell.length_c   1.000
_cell.angle_alpha   90.00
_cell.angle_beta   90.00
_cell.angle_gamma   90.00
#
_symmetry.space_group_name_H-M   'P 1'
#
loop_
_entity.id
_entity.type
_entity.pdbx_description
1 polymer ?
#
loop_
_entity_poly.entity_id
_entity_poly.type
_entity_poly.pdbx_seq_one_letter_code
_entity_poly.pdbx_strand_id
1 'polypeptide(L)'
;MAPPRPGREEYAGVSVECFAGVQAERLSRFIGESLTVGFTRASTEGCSTGRTGSVLDQSLESLLHRLRGLCDNMEPETFVDHEMVFLLKGQQASPFVLRTRRSMDKPGAPWHLRYLGQPEMGDKNRHALVRNCVDIATSDNLTDFLVEMGFRMDHEFVAKGHVFRKGIMKIVVYKIFRILLPGNTDNIEPLSLSYLVELNIVAPAGQDMVSDDMRSFAEQLKPLVHLEKIDPKRLM
;
A
#
# COMPACT_ATOMS: atom_id res chain seq x y z
N MET A 1 -1.73 -19.54 -44.50
CA MET A 1 -1.67 -20.08 -43.13
C MET A 1 -1.52 -18.89 -42.17
N ALA A 2 -2.58 -18.58 -41.46
CA ALA A 2 -2.57 -17.51 -40.47
C ALA A 2 -2.03 -18.07 -39.12
N PRO A 3 -1.28 -17.26 -38.32
CA PRO A 3 -0.77 -17.74 -37.02
C PRO A 3 -1.92 -17.93 -36.04
N PRO A 4 -1.80 -18.87 -35.09
CA PRO A 4 -2.82 -19.13 -34.09
C PRO A 4 -2.98 -17.95 -33.15
N ARG A 5 -4.22 -17.61 -32.81
CA ARG A 5 -4.57 -16.61 -31.81
C ARG A 5 -4.12 -17.11 -30.43
N PRO A 6 -3.55 -16.24 -29.56
CA PRO A 6 -3.24 -16.63 -28.20
C PRO A 6 -4.52 -16.98 -27.45
N GLY A 7 -4.45 -18.09 -26.69
CA GLY A 7 -5.57 -18.64 -25.94
C GLY A 7 -6.14 -17.65 -24.94
N ARG A 8 -7.44 -17.66 -24.77
CA ARG A 8 -8.14 -17.04 -23.66
C ARG A 8 -7.62 -17.68 -22.37
N GLU A 9 -6.81 -16.95 -21.61
CA GLU A 9 -6.59 -17.31 -20.21
C GLU A 9 -7.92 -17.11 -19.47
N GLU A 10 -8.37 -18.17 -18.82
CA GLU A 10 -9.54 -18.18 -17.94
C GLU A 10 -9.31 -17.16 -16.82
N TYR A 11 -10.14 -16.12 -16.81
CA TYR A 11 -10.22 -15.18 -15.69
C TYR A 11 -10.78 -15.94 -14.49
N ALA A 12 -9.92 -16.32 -13.55
CA ALA A 12 -10.34 -16.82 -12.26
C ALA A 12 -11.16 -15.71 -11.58
N GLY A 13 -12.46 -15.94 -11.41
CA GLY A 13 -13.33 -15.03 -10.69
C GLY A 13 -12.79 -14.83 -9.28
N VAL A 14 -12.39 -13.61 -8.96
CA VAL A 14 -12.09 -13.22 -7.58
C VAL A 14 -13.40 -13.34 -6.82
N SER A 15 -13.46 -14.26 -5.87
CA SER A 15 -14.58 -14.40 -4.96
C SER A 15 -14.74 -13.09 -4.19
N VAL A 16 -15.87 -12.43 -4.39
CA VAL A 16 -16.22 -11.13 -3.79
C VAL A 16 -16.48 -11.25 -2.27
N GLU A 17 -16.33 -12.43 -1.71
CA GLU A 17 -16.57 -12.74 -0.30
C GLU A 17 -15.57 -12.07 0.67
N CYS A 18 -14.43 -11.55 0.18
CA CYS A 18 -13.43 -10.87 0.99
C CYS A 18 -13.77 -9.42 1.39
N PHE A 19 -14.75 -8.80 0.75
CA PHE A 19 -15.23 -7.48 1.13
C PHE A 19 -16.36 -7.63 2.14
N ALA A 20 -16.06 -7.38 3.42
CA ALA A 20 -16.97 -7.52 4.56
C ALA A 20 -18.46 -7.27 4.24
N GLY A 21 -19.21 -8.30 4.21
CA GLY A 21 -20.64 -8.55 4.45
C GLY A 21 -21.70 -7.77 3.69
N VAL A 22 -21.69 -6.47 3.56
CA VAL A 22 -22.83 -5.70 3.03
C VAL A 22 -22.52 -5.00 1.70
N GLN A 23 -21.26 -4.81 1.36
CA GLN A 23 -20.87 -4.15 0.12
C GLN A 23 -20.46 -5.12 -0.99
N ALA A 24 -20.17 -6.36 -0.66
CA ALA A 24 -19.91 -7.43 -1.61
C ALA A 24 -21.11 -7.67 -2.56
N GLU A 25 -22.35 -7.61 -2.05
CA GLU A 25 -23.54 -7.72 -2.89
C GLU A 25 -23.76 -6.56 -3.86
N ARG A 26 -23.34 -5.35 -3.50
CA ARG A 26 -23.38 -4.20 -4.42
C ARG A 26 -22.32 -4.32 -5.50
N LEU A 27 -21.10 -4.73 -5.15
CA LEU A 27 -20.02 -4.98 -6.10
C LEU A 27 -20.39 -6.10 -7.09
N SER A 28 -20.99 -7.20 -6.64
CA SER A 28 -21.38 -8.31 -7.51
C SER A 28 -22.51 -7.97 -8.48
N ARG A 29 -23.45 -7.09 -8.12
CA ARG A 29 -24.53 -6.64 -9.02
C ARG A 29 -24.06 -5.65 -10.08
N PHE A 30 -23.04 -4.84 -9.79
CA PHE A 30 -22.51 -3.85 -10.73
C PHE A 30 -21.52 -4.41 -11.74
N ILE A 31 -20.78 -5.48 -11.39
CA ILE A 31 -19.83 -6.15 -12.29
C ILE A 31 -20.55 -6.78 -13.51
N GLY A 32 -21.89 -6.90 -13.45
CA GLY A 32 -22.70 -7.53 -14.50
C GLY A 32 -22.87 -6.74 -15.78
N GLU A 33 -22.71 -5.44 -15.82
CA GLU A 33 -23.29 -4.71 -16.95
C GLU A 33 -22.46 -3.65 -17.68
N SER A 34 -21.28 -3.15 -17.29
CA SER A 34 -20.67 -2.14 -18.20
C SER A 34 -19.22 -1.73 -18.03
N LEU A 35 -18.55 -1.94 -16.93
CA LEU A 35 -17.10 -1.64 -16.82
C LEU A 35 -16.32 -2.86 -16.34
N THR A 36 -15.66 -3.53 -17.28
CA THR A 36 -14.75 -4.60 -16.94
C THR A 36 -13.42 -3.98 -16.49
N VAL A 37 -13.25 -3.78 -15.19
CA VAL A 37 -11.91 -3.58 -14.64
C VAL A 37 -11.19 -4.91 -14.79
N GLY A 38 -10.17 -4.96 -15.63
CA GLY A 38 -9.34 -6.14 -15.77
C GLY A 38 -8.51 -6.32 -14.49
N PHE A 39 -8.86 -7.29 -13.65
CA PHE A 39 -8.01 -7.73 -12.55
C PHE A 39 -6.92 -8.63 -13.13
N THR A 40 -5.67 -8.17 -13.15
CA THR A 40 -4.60 -8.84 -13.90
C THR A 40 -3.80 -9.85 -13.08
N ARG A 41 -4.01 -9.93 -11.75
CA ARG A 41 -3.37 -10.96 -10.91
C ARG A 41 -4.04 -11.09 -9.55
N ALA A 42 -3.90 -12.29 -8.96
CA ALA A 42 -4.40 -12.64 -7.65
C ALA A 42 -3.97 -11.62 -6.58
N SER A 43 -4.93 -11.22 -5.77
CA SER A 43 -4.74 -10.45 -4.57
C SER A 43 -3.81 -11.19 -3.60
N THR A 44 -2.89 -10.47 -2.98
CA THR A 44 -2.22 -10.98 -1.79
C THR A 44 -3.13 -10.67 -0.60
N GLU A 45 -3.84 -11.68 -0.12
CA GLU A 45 -4.56 -11.58 1.14
C GLU A 45 -3.61 -11.94 2.28
N GLY A 46 -3.51 -11.09 3.27
CA GLY A 46 -2.63 -11.32 4.39
C GLY A 46 -2.84 -10.32 5.52
N CYS A 47 -2.22 -10.58 6.64
CA CYS A 47 -2.08 -9.59 7.70
C CYS A 47 -0.86 -8.71 7.41
N SER A 48 -1.10 -7.43 7.18
CA SER A 48 -0.04 -6.43 7.12
C SER A 48 0.34 -6.04 8.53
N THR A 49 1.60 -6.27 8.87
CA THR A 49 2.19 -5.90 10.16
C THR A 49 3.18 -4.77 9.92
N GLY A 50 3.08 -3.65 10.66
CA GLY A 50 3.88 -2.48 10.36
C GLY A 50 4.34 -1.67 11.56
N ARG A 51 5.50 -1.02 11.38
CA ARG A 51 6.06 0.04 12.24
C ARG A 51 6.48 1.20 11.37
N THR A 52 6.36 2.42 11.90
CA THR A 52 6.70 3.63 11.15
C THR A 52 7.54 4.58 11.98
N GLY A 53 8.30 5.41 11.30
CA GLY A 53 9.09 6.47 11.87
C GLY A 53 9.43 7.51 10.81
N SER A 54 10.25 8.47 11.16
CA SER A 54 10.74 9.48 10.22
C SER A 54 12.22 9.76 10.45
N VAL A 55 12.89 10.22 9.39
CA VAL A 55 14.28 10.66 9.42
C VAL A 55 14.38 12.01 8.71
N LEU A 56 15.16 12.94 9.27
CA LEU A 56 15.40 14.24 8.64
C LEU A 56 16.21 14.08 7.35
N ASP A 57 16.00 14.99 6.39
CA ASP A 57 16.72 15.02 5.11
C ASP A 57 18.23 14.90 5.25
N GLN A 58 18.81 15.62 6.21
CA GLN A 58 20.25 15.63 6.50
C GLN A 58 20.79 14.26 6.97
N SER A 59 19.95 13.40 7.53
CA SER A 59 20.35 12.08 8.06
C SER A 59 19.99 10.93 7.13
N LEU A 60 19.38 11.22 5.97
CA LEU A 60 18.93 10.23 5.01
C LEU A 60 20.08 9.32 4.56
N GLU A 61 21.19 9.89 4.10
CA GLU A 61 22.32 9.10 3.57
C GLU A 61 22.90 8.15 4.61
N SER A 62 22.97 8.58 5.87
CA SER A 62 23.41 7.72 6.97
C SER A 62 22.47 6.54 7.18
N LEU A 63 21.16 6.75 7.05
CA LEU A 63 20.16 5.68 7.14
C LEU A 63 20.28 4.73 5.95
N LEU A 64 20.36 5.25 4.72
CA LEU A 64 20.49 4.43 3.51
C LEU A 64 21.76 3.57 3.55
N HIS A 65 22.88 4.16 4.01
CA HIS A 65 24.14 3.42 4.18
C HIS A 65 23.98 2.27 5.19
N ARG A 66 23.32 2.51 6.32
CA ARG A 66 23.05 1.46 7.31
C ARG A 66 22.14 0.37 6.75
N LEU A 67 21.09 0.74 6.01
CA LEU A 67 20.17 -0.21 5.40
C LEU A 67 20.86 -1.09 4.35
N ARG A 68 21.80 -0.55 3.55
CA ARG A 68 22.61 -1.35 2.61
C ARG A 68 23.41 -2.45 3.33
N GLY A 69 23.87 -2.19 4.54
CA GLY A 69 24.61 -3.19 5.35
C GLY A 69 23.73 -4.20 6.10
N LEU A 70 22.44 -3.89 6.30
CA LEU A 70 21.53 -4.73 7.09
C LEU A 70 20.55 -5.53 6.22
N CYS A 71 20.29 -5.10 4.99
CA CYS A 71 19.31 -5.70 4.10
C CYS A 71 19.95 -6.61 3.07
N ASP A 72 19.13 -7.41 2.41
CA ASP A 72 19.58 -8.43 1.45
C ASP A 72 19.97 -7.80 0.10
N ASN A 73 19.35 -6.66 -0.25
CA ASN A 73 19.65 -5.92 -1.47
C ASN A 73 20.58 -4.73 -1.17
N MET A 74 21.82 -4.78 -1.66
CA MET A 74 22.80 -3.70 -1.51
C MET A 74 22.36 -2.42 -2.24
N GLU A 75 21.75 -2.59 -3.42
CA GLU A 75 21.16 -1.48 -4.18
C GLU A 75 19.65 -1.48 -3.96
N PRO A 76 19.09 -0.41 -3.37
CA PRO A 76 17.66 -0.31 -3.17
C PRO A 76 16.91 -0.12 -4.49
N GLU A 77 15.74 -0.69 -4.59
CA GLU A 77 14.81 -0.37 -5.66
C GLU A 77 14.30 1.07 -5.44
N THR A 78 14.43 1.93 -6.44
CA THR A 78 13.82 3.27 -6.40
C THR A 78 12.41 3.22 -6.97
N PHE A 79 11.56 4.13 -6.53
CA PHE A 79 10.21 4.28 -7.06
C PHE A 79 9.74 5.73 -7.04
N VAL A 80 8.87 6.05 -7.97
CA VAL A 80 8.08 7.27 -8.02
C VAL A 80 6.64 6.87 -8.27
N ASP A 81 5.81 6.98 -7.26
CA ASP A 81 4.41 6.54 -7.31
C ASP A 81 3.45 7.72 -7.13
N HIS A 82 2.42 7.79 -7.96
CA HIS A 82 1.26 8.62 -7.73
C HIS A 82 0.24 7.82 -6.93
N GLU A 83 -0.09 8.29 -5.74
CA GLU A 83 -1.08 7.66 -4.86
C GLU A 83 -2.31 8.55 -4.71
N MET A 84 -3.48 7.92 -4.75
CA MET A 84 -4.77 8.56 -4.52
C MET A 84 -5.55 7.80 -3.45
N VAL A 85 -6.21 8.53 -2.58
CA VAL A 85 -7.05 7.99 -1.51
C VAL A 85 -8.51 8.26 -1.85
N PHE A 86 -9.30 7.19 -1.86
CA PHE A 86 -10.72 7.23 -2.13
C PHE A 86 -11.52 6.85 -0.90
N LEU A 87 -12.60 7.57 -0.65
CA LEU A 87 -13.51 7.34 0.47
C LEU A 87 -14.91 7.01 -0.05
N LEU A 88 -15.53 6.00 0.56
CA LEU A 88 -16.95 5.74 0.43
C LEU A 88 -17.62 6.06 1.76
N LYS A 89 -18.42 7.11 1.79
CA LYS A 89 -19.25 7.47 2.95
C LYS A 89 -20.53 6.64 2.92
N GLY A 90 -20.74 5.87 3.96
CA GLY A 90 -21.95 5.06 4.16
C GLY A 90 -22.62 5.39 5.48
N GLN A 91 -23.55 4.54 5.92
CA GLN A 91 -24.22 4.66 7.22
C GLN A 91 -23.32 4.27 8.41
N GLN A 92 -22.10 3.79 8.15
CA GLN A 92 -21.14 3.41 9.17
C GLN A 92 -20.44 4.64 9.76
N ALA A 93 -20.01 4.53 11.01
CA ALA A 93 -19.31 5.60 11.74
C ALA A 93 -17.97 5.99 11.10
N SER A 94 -17.29 5.07 10.42
CA SER A 94 -16.03 5.32 9.71
C SER A 94 -16.21 5.10 8.20
N PRO A 95 -15.62 5.96 7.34
CA PRO A 95 -15.66 5.78 5.90
C PRO A 95 -14.87 4.53 5.49
N PHE A 96 -15.29 3.89 4.41
CA PHE A 96 -14.52 2.84 3.76
C PHE A 96 -13.43 3.50 2.91
N VAL A 97 -12.17 3.13 3.15
CA VAL A 97 -11.00 3.77 2.54
C VAL A 97 -10.32 2.81 1.57
N LEU A 98 -10.12 3.24 0.34
CA LEU A 98 -9.31 2.56 -0.67
C LEU A 98 -8.13 3.45 -1.06
N ARG A 99 -6.98 2.84 -1.29
CA ARG A 99 -5.80 3.51 -1.84
C ARG A 99 -5.49 2.94 -3.21
N THR A 100 -5.30 3.81 -4.17
CA THR A 100 -4.83 3.43 -5.51
C THR A 100 -3.42 3.96 -5.70
N ARG A 101 -2.61 3.22 -6.44
CA ARG A 101 -1.24 3.59 -6.72
C ARG A 101 -0.90 3.30 -8.18
N ARG A 102 -0.24 4.25 -8.82
CA ARG A 102 0.33 4.11 -10.16
C ARG A 102 1.80 4.47 -10.13
N SER A 103 2.64 3.62 -10.73
CA SER A 103 4.05 3.93 -10.93
C SER A 103 4.20 4.99 -12.02
N MET A 104 4.98 6.03 -11.75
CA MET A 104 5.28 7.10 -12.70
C MET A 104 6.58 6.83 -13.46
N ASP A 105 7.51 6.11 -12.86
CA ASP A 105 8.79 5.72 -13.46
C ASP A 105 8.70 4.42 -14.27
N LYS A 106 7.59 3.66 -14.14
CA LYS A 106 7.33 2.42 -14.87
C LYS A 106 5.95 2.47 -15.53
N PRO A 107 5.79 3.19 -16.66
CA PRO A 107 4.47 3.45 -17.26
C PRO A 107 3.73 2.19 -17.72
N GLY A 108 4.42 1.08 -17.93
CA GLY A 108 3.81 -0.22 -18.26
C GLY A 108 3.37 -1.05 -17.05
N ALA A 109 3.61 -0.55 -15.82
CA ALA A 109 3.18 -1.26 -14.62
C ALA A 109 1.66 -1.09 -14.41
N PRO A 110 0.96 -2.15 -13.95
CA PRO A 110 -0.47 -2.06 -13.66
C PRO A 110 -0.73 -1.10 -12.50
N TRP A 111 -1.94 -0.56 -12.45
CA TRP A 111 -2.42 0.12 -11.26
C TRP A 111 -2.55 -0.86 -10.11
N HIS A 112 -2.39 -0.37 -8.89
CA HIS A 112 -2.58 -1.14 -7.68
C HIS A 112 -3.71 -0.54 -6.86
N LEU A 113 -4.64 -1.40 -6.45
CA LEU A 113 -5.69 -1.09 -5.49
C LEU A 113 -5.36 -1.76 -4.17
N ARG A 114 -5.33 -0.98 -3.09
CA ARG A 114 -5.07 -1.48 -1.72
C ARG A 114 -6.23 -1.16 -0.81
N TYR A 115 -6.70 -2.18 -0.13
CA TYR A 115 -7.56 -2.07 1.05
C TYR A 115 -6.78 -2.43 2.31
N LEU A 116 -6.89 -1.60 3.33
CA LEU A 116 -6.38 -1.87 4.67
C LEU A 116 -7.56 -1.92 5.63
N GLY A 117 -7.77 -3.07 6.23
CA GLY A 117 -8.81 -3.28 7.25
C GLY A 117 -8.54 -2.49 8.54
N GLN A 118 -9.51 -2.51 9.42
CA GLN A 118 -9.34 -1.93 10.76
C GLN A 118 -8.21 -2.66 11.49
N PRO A 119 -7.46 -1.95 12.37
CA PRO A 119 -6.47 -2.57 13.21
C PRO A 119 -7.08 -3.69 14.05
N GLU A 120 -6.44 -4.85 14.08
CA GLU A 120 -6.84 -5.90 15.00
C GLU A 120 -6.69 -5.43 16.44
N MET A 121 -7.77 -5.54 17.21
CA MET A 121 -7.73 -5.37 18.66
C MET A 121 -7.09 -6.63 19.28
N GLY A 122 -5.78 -6.76 19.10
CA GLY A 122 -4.98 -7.85 19.67
C GLY A 122 -4.38 -7.49 21.01
N ASP A 123 -3.52 -8.37 21.51
CA ASP A 123 -2.76 -8.17 22.74
C ASP A 123 -2.07 -6.80 22.74
N LYS A 124 -2.23 -6.05 23.83
CA LYS A 124 -1.55 -4.75 24.04
C LYS A 124 -0.03 -4.87 23.96
N ASN A 125 0.50 -6.07 24.20
CA ASN A 125 1.92 -6.38 24.14
C ASN A 125 2.45 -6.58 22.69
N ARG A 126 1.60 -6.65 21.66
CA ARG A 126 2.08 -6.72 20.28
C ARG A 126 2.85 -5.45 19.91
N HIS A 127 4.09 -5.64 19.48
CA HIS A 127 5.02 -4.55 19.16
C HIS A 127 4.77 -3.90 17.79
N ALA A 128 3.82 -4.40 17.01
CA ALA A 128 3.49 -3.89 15.68
C ALA A 128 1.97 -3.81 15.47
N LEU A 129 1.55 -2.95 14.54
CA LEU A 129 0.15 -2.82 14.15
C LEU A 129 -0.18 -3.90 13.11
N VAL A 130 -1.19 -4.71 13.39
CA VAL A 130 -1.65 -5.78 12.49
C VAL A 130 -2.99 -5.38 11.87
N ARG A 131 -3.11 -5.55 10.54
CA ARG A 131 -4.32 -5.27 9.76
C ARG A 131 -4.49 -6.30 8.67
N ASN A 132 -5.70 -6.64 8.35
CA ASN A 132 -5.99 -7.33 7.11
C ASN A 132 -5.68 -6.40 5.94
N CYS A 133 -4.99 -6.90 4.92
CA CYS A 133 -4.74 -6.14 3.71
C CYS A 133 -5.09 -6.96 2.48
N VAL A 134 -5.59 -6.27 1.46
CA VAL A 134 -5.86 -6.82 0.13
C VAL A 134 -5.18 -5.91 -0.88
N ASP A 135 -4.26 -6.47 -1.67
CA ASP A 135 -3.57 -5.77 -2.75
C ASP A 135 -3.95 -6.40 -4.09
N ILE A 136 -4.45 -5.61 -5.03
CA ILE A 136 -4.94 -6.06 -6.32
C ILE A 136 -4.26 -5.25 -7.42
N ALA A 137 -3.75 -5.93 -8.46
CA ALA A 137 -3.31 -5.29 -9.69
C ALA A 137 -4.51 -5.11 -10.63
N THR A 138 -4.68 -3.91 -11.19
CA THR A 138 -5.85 -3.52 -11.99
C THR A 138 -5.45 -2.85 -13.29
N SER A 139 -6.41 -2.67 -14.17
CA SER A 139 -6.29 -1.90 -15.41
C SER A 139 -6.31 -0.38 -15.17
N ASP A 140 -6.06 0.39 -16.22
CA ASP A 140 -5.90 1.84 -16.18
C ASP A 140 -7.20 2.62 -15.86
N ASN A 141 -8.36 2.00 -16.01
CA ASN A 141 -9.67 2.59 -15.75
C ASN A 141 -10.13 2.48 -14.28
N LEU A 142 -9.21 2.13 -13.37
CA LEU A 142 -9.52 1.94 -11.94
C LEU A 142 -10.20 3.16 -11.29
N THR A 143 -9.69 4.37 -11.59
CA THR A 143 -10.21 5.61 -10.99
C THR A 143 -11.64 5.90 -11.40
N ASP A 144 -11.97 5.72 -12.69
CA ASP A 144 -13.32 5.92 -13.22
C ASP A 144 -14.28 4.89 -12.62
N PHE A 145 -13.83 3.64 -12.55
CA PHE A 145 -14.59 2.57 -11.89
C PHE A 145 -14.91 2.91 -10.42
N LEU A 146 -13.95 3.40 -9.64
CA LEU A 146 -14.18 3.78 -8.25
C LEU A 146 -15.20 4.93 -8.12
N VAL A 147 -15.12 5.92 -9.01
CA VAL A 147 -16.07 7.05 -9.03
C VAL A 147 -17.48 6.56 -9.34
N GLU A 148 -17.65 5.66 -10.32
CA GLU A 148 -18.95 5.06 -10.66
C GLU A 148 -19.50 4.20 -9.52
N MET A 149 -18.63 3.52 -8.78
CA MET A 149 -19.00 2.79 -7.56
C MET A 149 -19.41 3.71 -6.39
N GLY A 150 -19.31 5.03 -6.56
CA GLY A 150 -19.71 6.02 -5.56
C GLY A 150 -18.60 6.46 -4.62
N PHE A 151 -17.36 6.01 -4.84
CA PHE A 151 -16.22 6.53 -4.11
C PHE A 151 -15.92 7.97 -4.52
N ARG A 152 -15.39 8.74 -3.59
CA ARG A 152 -14.92 10.11 -3.82
C ARG A 152 -13.43 10.17 -3.50
N MET A 153 -12.66 10.77 -4.39
CA MET A 153 -11.26 11.07 -4.10
C MET A 153 -11.19 12.10 -2.98
N ASP A 154 -10.45 11.78 -1.94
CA ASP A 154 -10.21 12.62 -0.77
C ASP A 154 -8.97 13.48 -0.99
N HIS A 155 -7.86 12.82 -1.29
CA HIS A 155 -6.60 13.48 -1.59
C HIS A 155 -5.70 12.61 -2.47
N GLU A 156 -4.71 13.27 -3.06
CA GLU A 156 -3.68 12.64 -3.88
C GLU A 156 -2.30 13.21 -3.54
N PHE A 157 -1.27 12.42 -3.74
CA PHE A 157 0.12 12.82 -3.51
C PHE A 157 1.09 11.99 -4.35
N VAL A 158 2.32 12.48 -4.48
CA VAL A 158 3.40 11.72 -5.09
C VAL A 158 4.35 11.23 -3.99
N ALA A 159 4.68 9.95 -4.02
CA ALA A 159 5.67 9.33 -3.13
C ALA A 159 6.94 8.97 -3.92
N LYS A 160 8.09 9.43 -3.45
CA LYS A 160 9.40 9.10 -4.05
C LYS A 160 10.32 8.50 -3.01
N GLY A 161 10.96 7.39 -3.34
CA GLY A 161 11.80 6.75 -2.33
C GLY A 161 12.52 5.50 -2.76
N HIS A 162 12.91 4.74 -1.74
CA HIS A 162 13.74 3.55 -1.82
C HIS A 162 13.08 2.39 -1.11
N VAL A 163 13.21 1.20 -1.68
CA VAL A 163 12.72 -0.05 -1.11
C VAL A 163 13.90 -0.97 -0.83
N PHE A 164 14.00 -1.39 0.42
CA PHE A 164 14.93 -2.43 0.87
C PHE A 164 14.14 -3.68 1.27
N ARG A 165 14.82 -4.82 1.27
CA ARG A 165 14.26 -6.12 1.67
C ARG A 165 15.20 -6.83 2.61
N LYS A 166 14.62 -7.47 3.64
CA LYS A 166 15.32 -8.38 4.53
C LYS A 166 14.43 -9.60 4.80
N GLY A 167 14.70 -10.70 4.11
CA GLY A 167 13.79 -11.84 4.08
C GLY A 167 12.40 -11.40 3.60
N ILE A 168 11.38 -11.60 4.43
CA ILE A 168 10.00 -11.19 4.16
C ILE A 168 9.70 -9.73 4.55
N MET A 169 10.64 -9.06 5.25
CA MET A 169 10.47 -7.66 5.64
C MET A 169 10.72 -6.73 4.45
N LYS A 170 9.80 -5.80 4.24
CA LYS A 170 9.94 -4.69 3.30
C LYS A 170 10.15 -3.40 4.07
N ILE A 171 11.26 -2.73 3.81
CA ILE A 171 11.61 -1.43 4.39
C ILE A 171 11.47 -0.38 3.29
N VAL A 172 10.62 0.61 3.50
CA VAL A 172 10.37 1.70 2.54
C VAL A 172 10.81 3.00 3.17
N VAL A 173 11.70 3.72 2.50
CA VAL A 173 12.16 5.06 2.90
C VAL A 173 11.73 6.02 1.81
N TYR A 174 10.78 6.91 2.09
CA TYR A 174 10.19 7.75 1.05
C TYR A 174 9.78 9.12 1.55
N LYS A 175 9.71 10.05 0.62
CA LYS A 175 9.25 11.41 0.83
C LYS A 175 7.92 11.61 0.14
N ILE A 176 7.01 12.32 0.82
CA ILE A 176 5.69 12.67 0.28
C ILE A 176 5.79 14.08 -0.31
N PHE A 177 5.23 14.22 -1.51
CA PHE A 177 5.09 15.48 -2.22
C PHE A 177 3.62 15.79 -2.42
N ARG A 178 3.23 16.99 -2.03
CA ARG A 178 1.90 17.52 -2.31
C ARG A 178 1.80 17.93 -3.77
N ILE A 179 0.69 17.61 -4.42
CA ILE A 179 0.35 18.05 -5.76
C ILE A 179 -0.31 19.43 -5.64
N LEU A 180 0.26 20.44 -6.28
CA LEU A 180 -0.20 21.83 -6.18
C LEU A 180 -1.44 22.08 -7.03
N LEU A 181 -1.55 21.39 -8.17
CA LEU A 181 -2.69 21.45 -9.07
C LEU A 181 -3.28 20.04 -9.22
N PRO A 182 -4.53 19.80 -8.80
CA PRO A 182 -5.15 18.48 -8.87
C PRO A 182 -4.93 17.79 -10.23
N GLY A 183 -4.47 16.54 -10.20
CA GLY A 183 -4.16 15.75 -11.39
C GLY A 183 -2.88 16.10 -12.12
N ASN A 184 -2.15 17.16 -11.75
CA ASN A 184 -0.88 17.53 -12.36
C ASN A 184 0.31 17.09 -11.48
N THR A 185 0.85 15.93 -11.77
CA THR A 185 1.95 15.31 -11.04
C THR A 185 3.34 15.92 -11.33
N ASP A 186 3.44 16.85 -12.27
CA ASP A 186 4.70 17.57 -12.57
C ASP A 186 4.91 18.74 -11.63
N ASN A 187 3.83 19.30 -11.08
CA ASN A 187 3.88 20.44 -10.17
C ASN A 187 3.68 20.01 -8.72
N ILE A 188 4.77 19.60 -8.10
CA ILE A 188 4.78 19.02 -6.75
C ILE A 188 5.77 19.73 -5.83
N GLU A 189 5.46 19.78 -4.53
CA GLU A 189 6.36 20.28 -3.50
C GLU A 189 6.49 19.29 -2.34
N PRO A 190 7.66 19.20 -1.68
CA PRO A 190 7.81 18.35 -0.50
C PRO A 190 6.85 18.76 0.62
N LEU A 191 6.15 17.79 1.20
CA LEU A 191 5.23 18.04 2.32
C LEU A 191 5.99 18.35 3.62
N SER A 192 7.20 17.85 3.78
CA SER A 192 8.03 18.03 4.98
C SER A 192 9.52 17.94 4.67
N LEU A 193 10.36 18.33 5.63
CA LEU A 193 11.83 18.19 5.61
C LEU A 193 12.29 16.83 6.16
N SER A 194 11.48 15.81 6.01
CA SER A 194 11.79 14.46 6.48
C SER A 194 11.30 13.40 5.50
N TYR A 195 11.92 12.22 5.59
CA TYR A 195 11.48 11.00 4.94
C TYR A 195 10.70 10.14 5.91
N LEU A 196 9.63 9.53 5.45
CA LEU A 196 8.96 8.47 6.16
C LEU A 196 9.75 7.17 6.02
N VAL A 197 9.77 6.40 7.09
CA VAL A 197 10.38 5.08 7.12
C VAL A 197 9.33 4.09 7.59
N GLU A 198 9.01 3.14 6.75
CA GLU A 198 8.05 2.08 7.05
C GLU A 198 8.71 0.73 7.00
N LEU A 199 8.47 -0.05 8.03
CA LEU A 199 8.83 -1.46 8.10
C LEU A 199 7.54 -2.27 8.03
N ASN A 200 7.37 -3.03 6.96
CA ASN A 200 6.16 -3.76 6.65
C ASN A 200 6.46 -5.25 6.41
N ILE A 201 5.59 -6.11 6.92
CA ILE A 201 5.55 -7.53 6.58
C ILE A 201 4.13 -7.88 6.18
N VAL A 202 3.98 -8.65 5.12
CA VAL A 202 2.71 -9.28 4.75
C VAL A 202 2.88 -10.78 4.94
N ALA A 203 2.11 -11.34 5.85
CA ALA A 203 2.18 -12.75 6.21
C ALA A 203 0.76 -13.31 6.43
N PRO A 204 0.57 -14.64 6.32
CA PRO A 204 -0.67 -15.28 6.74
C PRO A 204 -1.01 -14.96 8.19
N ALA A 205 -2.30 -14.90 8.51
CA ALA A 205 -2.78 -14.65 9.86
C ALA A 205 -2.23 -15.67 10.87
N GLY A 206 -1.91 -15.21 12.10
CA GLY A 206 -1.48 -16.09 13.19
C GLY A 206 0.04 -16.30 13.34
N GLN A 207 0.87 -15.56 12.61
CA GLN A 207 2.34 -15.61 12.77
C GLN A 207 2.84 -14.53 13.74
N ASP A 208 2.77 -14.76 15.03
CA ASP A 208 3.16 -13.78 16.07
C ASP A 208 4.68 -13.52 16.12
N MET A 209 5.53 -14.47 15.72
CA MET A 209 7.00 -14.34 15.73
C MET A 209 7.51 -13.19 14.84
N VAL A 210 6.77 -12.82 13.81
CA VAL A 210 7.07 -11.73 12.89
C VAL A 210 7.20 -10.38 13.61
N SER A 211 6.47 -10.19 14.70
CA SER A 211 6.48 -8.94 15.50
C SER A 211 7.80 -8.72 16.22
N ASP A 212 8.44 -9.79 16.71
CA ASP A 212 9.71 -9.72 17.46
C ASP A 212 10.89 -9.48 16.51
N ASP A 213 10.88 -10.11 15.33
CA ASP A 213 11.87 -9.85 14.28
C ASP A 213 11.84 -8.40 13.83
N MET A 214 10.64 -7.82 13.63
CA MET A 214 10.47 -6.41 13.31
C MET A 214 11.00 -5.50 14.39
N ARG A 215 10.76 -5.83 15.66
CA ARG A 215 11.28 -5.07 16.79
C ARG A 215 12.81 -5.13 16.82
N SER A 216 13.37 -6.31 16.70
CA SER A 216 14.82 -6.53 16.70
C SER A 216 15.50 -5.74 15.58
N PHE A 217 14.93 -5.76 14.37
CA PHE A 217 15.43 -4.97 13.24
C PHE A 217 15.28 -3.46 13.49
N ALA A 218 14.16 -3.01 14.03
CA ALA A 218 13.94 -1.60 14.36
C ALA A 218 14.95 -1.05 15.38
N GLU A 219 15.36 -1.86 16.36
CA GLU A 219 16.40 -1.49 17.33
C GLU A 219 17.77 -1.27 16.67
N GLN A 220 18.10 -2.02 15.60
CA GLN A 220 19.35 -1.86 14.86
C GLN A 220 19.42 -0.55 14.06
N LEU A 221 18.30 0.12 13.83
CA LEU A 221 18.23 1.40 13.11
C LEU A 221 18.42 2.60 14.05
N LYS A 222 18.34 2.41 15.35
CA LYS A 222 18.60 3.47 16.32
C LYS A 222 20.08 3.88 16.31
N PRO A 223 20.41 5.14 16.60
CA PRO A 223 19.53 6.27 16.88
C PRO A 223 19.04 7.03 15.63
N LEU A 224 19.34 6.56 14.40
CA LEU A 224 19.04 7.26 13.15
C LEU A 224 17.52 7.42 12.94
N VAL A 225 16.77 6.39 13.27
CA VAL A 225 15.30 6.40 13.19
C VAL A 225 14.71 5.58 14.35
N HIS A 226 13.62 6.12 14.91
CA HIS A 226 12.81 5.42 15.90
C HIS A 226 11.55 4.91 15.20
N LEU A 227 11.46 3.59 15.02
CA LEU A 227 10.30 2.95 14.43
C LEU A 227 9.34 2.50 15.55
N GLU A 228 8.13 3.02 15.52
CA GLU A 228 7.11 2.76 16.53
C GLU A 228 5.85 2.15 15.91
N LYS A 229 5.06 1.50 16.75
CA LYS A 229 3.71 1.10 16.40
C LYS A 229 2.85 2.37 16.31
N ILE A 230 2.19 2.56 15.17
CA ILE A 230 1.23 3.68 15.04
C ILE A 230 0.07 3.43 15.99
N ASP A 231 -0.30 4.46 16.77
CA ASP A 231 -1.52 4.43 17.57
C ASP A 231 -2.72 4.39 16.60
N PRO A 232 -3.58 3.35 16.67
CA PRO A 232 -4.75 3.25 15.82
C PRO A 232 -5.67 4.48 15.88
N LYS A 233 -5.71 5.17 17.03
CA LYS A 233 -6.51 6.39 17.21
C LYS A 233 -6.05 7.57 16.37
N ARG A 234 -4.79 7.56 15.91
CA ARG A 234 -4.25 8.61 15.01
C ARG A 234 -4.58 8.35 13.55
N LEU A 235 -5.20 7.22 13.24
CA LEU A 235 -5.56 6.80 11.88
C LEU A 235 -7.08 6.88 11.62
N MET A 236 -7.83 7.31 12.62
CA MET A 236 -9.27 7.61 12.55
C MET A 236 -9.44 9.15 12.35
#